data_d6ee3657ef3e8cb25d3611002ca0a233
#
_entry.id   d6ee3657ef3e8cb25d3611002ca0a233
#
_cell.length_a   1.000
_cell.length_b   1.000
_cell.length_c   1.000
_cell.angle_alpha   90.00
_cell.angle_beta   90.00
_cell.angle_gamma   90.00
#
_symmetry.space_group_name_H-M   'P 1'
#
loop_
_entity.id
_entity.type
_entity.pdbx_description
1 polymer ?
#
loop_
_entity_poly.entity_id
_entity_poly.type
_entity_poly.pdbx_seq_one_letter_code
_entity_poly.pdbx_strand_id
1 'polypeptide(L)'
;MIFLDTSAIYAMADQADPRHGRAKEKFQALLDLGEGILTHNYVLVEAMALIQSRLGLGAAVKFAHDCRAFDIEWVDEATHEEAIRRLARVAKRQVSFVDQVSFLVMRRRAVRNALAFDPDFEAEGFQLFRGA
;
A
#
# COMPACT_ATOMS: atom_id res chain seq x y z
N MET A 1 -0.32 -11.77 7.95
CA MET A 1 -0.26 -11.04 6.67
C MET A 1 -0.38 -9.54 6.92
N ILE A 2 0.39 -8.75 6.22
CA ILE A 2 0.44 -7.29 6.38
C ILE A 2 0.11 -6.67 5.03
N PHE A 3 -0.74 -5.65 5.03
CA PHE A 3 -1.03 -4.90 3.81
C PHE A 3 0.05 -3.85 3.56
N LEU A 4 0.51 -3.74 2.32
CA LEU A 4 1.54 -2.79 1.92
C LEU A 4 0.93 -1.65 1.09
N ASP A 5 1.02 -0.43 1.60
CA ASP A 5 0.47 0.77 0.97
C ASP A 5 1.48 1.49 0.08
N THR A 6 0.97 2.27 -0.86
CA THR A 6 1.78 3.10 -1.77
C THR A 6 2.77 3.98 -1.01
N SER A 7 2.37 4.58 0.12
CA SER A 7 3.23 5.47 0.90
C SER A 7 4.52 4.79 1.36
N ALA A 8 4.41 3.52 1.80
CA ALA A 8 5.57 2.76 2.22
C ALA A 8 6.40 2.27 1.02
N ILE A 9 5.74 1.85 -0.05
CA ILE A 9 6.44 1.44 -1.27
C ILE A 9 7.30 2.58 -1.80
N TYR A 10 6.72 3.77 -1.91
CA TYR A 10 7.45 4.92 -2.45
C TYR A 10 8.61 5.32 -1.53
N ALA A 11 8.39 5.32 -0.22
CA ALA A 11 9.45 5.64 0.73
C ALA A 11 10.64 4.67 0.63
N MET A 12 10.36 3.38 0.39
CA MET A 12 11.43 2.39 0.17
C MET A 12 12.18 2.61 -1.14
N ALA A 13 11.48 3.07 -2.17
CA ALA A 13 12.07 3.25 -3.50
C ALA A 13 12.92 4.53 -3.60
N ASP A 14 12.60 5.55 -2.84
CA ASP A 14 13.23 6.88 -2.94
C ASP A 14 14.17 7.13 -1.77
N GLN A 15 15.49 7.06 -2.02
CA GLN A 15 16.50 7.31 -0.99
C GLN A 15 16.43 8.71 -0.40
N ALA A 16 15.88 9.68 -1.13
CA ALA A 16 15.73 11.06 -0.66
C ALA A 16 14.47 11.27 0.19
N ASP A 17 13.57 10.28 0.26
CA ASP A 17 12.37 10.38 1.08
C ASP A 17 12.75 10.37 2.56
N PRO A 18 12.23 11.32 3.38
CA PRO A 18 12.54 11.37 4.81
C PRO A 18 12.21 10.08 5.57
N ARG A 19 11.28 9.29 5.06
CA ARG A 19 10.85 8.04 5.68
C ARG A 19 11.55 6.81 5.12
N HIS A 20 12.50 6.99 4.20
CA HIS A 20 13.18 5.88 3.52
C HIS A 20 13.76 4.85 4.51
N GLY A 21 14.55 5.30 5.48
CA GLY A 21 15.17 4.42 6.46
C GLY A 21 14.14 3.66 7.29
N ARG A 22 13.12 4.34 7.77
CA ARG A 22 12.05 3.71 8.57
C ARG A 22 11.26 2.68 7.76
N ALA A 23 10.96 3.00 6.51
CA ALA A 23 10.23 2.07 5.63
C ALA A 23 11.03 0.80 5.38
N LYS A 24 12.32 0.94 5.09
CA LYS A 24 13.20 -0.20 4.87
C LYS A 24 13.35 -1.07 6.12
N GLU A 25 13.52 -0.45 7.29
CA GLU A 25 13.62 -1.18 8.55
C GLU A 25 12.35 -1.98 8.83
N LYS A 26 11.19 -1.35 8.67
CA LYS A 26 9.90 -2.02 8.90
C LYS A 26 9.68 -3.15 7.90
N PHE A 27 10.00 -2.94 6.65
CA PHE A 27 9.87 -3.98 5.63
C PHE A 27 10.78 -5.17 5.93
N GLN A 28 12.03 -4.90 6.33
CA GLN A 28 12.95 -5.95 6.73
C GLN A 28 12.42 -6.73 7.94
N ALA A 29 11.81 -6.03 8.90
CA ALA A 29 11.19 -6.70 10.05
C ALA A 29 10.07 -7.64 9.62
N LEU A 30 9.26 -7.26 8.63
CA LEU A 30 8.22 -8.14 8.09
C LEU A 30 8.82 -9.41 7.49
N LEU A 31 9.90 -9.26 6.72
CA LEU A 31 10.58 -10.40 6.12
C LEU A 31 11.16 -11.32 7.19
N ASP A 32 11.78 -10.74 8.21
CA ASP A 32 12.37 -11.50 9.31
C ASP A 32 11.32 -12.27 10.12
N LEU A 33 10.11 -11.72 10.25
CA LEU A 33 8.99 -12.37 10.91
C LEU A 33 8.33 -13.44 10.03
N GLY A 34 8.70 -13.53 8.76
CA GLY A 34 8.06 -14.46 7.82
C GLY A 34 6.64 -14.07 7.45
N GLU A 35 6.28 -12.80 7.60
CA GLU A 35 4.94 -12.33 7.27
C GLU A 35 4.70 -12.30 5.76
N GLY A 36 3.50 -12.74 5.34
CA GLY A 36 3.04 -12.54 3.98
C GLY A 36 2.67 -11.08 3.74
N ILE A 37 2.92 -10.60 2.54
CA ILE A 37 2.68 -9.21 2.16
C ILE A 37 1.57 -9.17 1.13
N LEU A 38 0.49 -8.47 1.49
CA LEU A 38 -0.68 -8.28 0.63
C LEU A 38 -0.68 -6.87 0.05
N THR A 39 -0.99 -6.76 -1.22
CA THR A 39 -1.34 -5.46 -1.82
C THR A 39 -2.37 -5.69 -2.93
N HIS A 40 -2.70 -4.67 -3.69
CA HIS A 40 -3.62 -4.82 -4.81
C HIS A 40 -3.13 -4.02 -6.03
N ASN A 41 -3.72 -4.29 -7.19
CA ASN A 41 -3.24 -3.73 -8.46
C ASN A 41 -3.39 -2.20 -8.55
N TYR A 42 -4.33 -1.57 -7.84
CA TYR A 42 -4.43 -0.11 -7.85
C TYR A 42 -3.27 0.54 -7.10
N VAL A 43 -2.83 -0.06 -5.99
CA VAL A 43 -1.60 0.38 -5.30
C VAL A 43 -0.40 0.21 -6.23
N LEU A 44 -0.30 -0.92 -6.93
CA LEU A 44 0.83 -1.15 -7.85
C LEU A 44 0.89 -0.11 -8.96
N VAL A 45 -0.26 0.19 -9.56
CA VAL A 45 -0.34 1.21 -10.63
C VAL A 45 0.06 2.58 -10.10
N GLU A 46 -0.48 2.98 -8.95
CA GLU A 46 -0.15 4.27 -8.33
C GLU A 46 1.33 4.36 -7.98
N ALA A 47 1.88 3.32 -7.36
CA ALA A 47 3.29 3.26 -7.00
C ALA A 47 4.19 3.30 -8.23
N MET A 48 3.86 2.54 -9.27
CA MET A 48 4.64 2.51 -10.52
C MET A 48 4.62 3.88 -11.20
N ALA A 49 3.48 4.56 -11.23
CA ALA A 49 3.36 5.88 -11.83
C ALA A 49 4.22 6.90 -11.09
N LEU A 50 4.20 6.89 -9.76
CA LEU A 50 5.03 7.79 -8.94
C LEU A 50 6.51 7.49 -9.11
N ILE A 51 6.91 6.23 -9.06
CA ILE A 51 8.30 5.82 -9.22
C ILE A 51 8.81 6.22 -10.61
N GLN A 52 8.05 5.95 -11.64
CA GLN A 52 8.43 6.30 -13.01
C GLN A 52 8.60 7.81 -13.18
N SER A 53 7.65 8.58 -12.65
CA SER A 53 7.65 10.03 -12.77
C SER A 53 8.83 10.68 -12.04
N ARG A 54 9.18 10.17 -10.86
CA ARG A 54 10.17 10.82 -9.98
C ARG A 54 11.56 10.16 -10.03
N LEU A 55 11.62 8.85 -10.27
CA LEU A 55 12.87 8.08 -10.20
C LEU A 55 13.27 7.45 -11.53
N GLY A 56 12.40 7.50 -12.52
CA GLY A 56 12.70 7.03 -13.87
C GLY A 56 12.17 5.65 -14.21
N LEU A 57 12.28 5.31 -15.49
CA LEU A 57 11.74 4.08 -16.05
C LEU A 57 12.37 2.82 -15.45
N GLY A 58 13.70 2.83 -15.30
CA GLY A 58 14.42 1.67 -14.77
C GLY A 58 13.96 1.28 -13.37
N ALA A 59 13.76 2.28 -12.49
CA ALA A 59 13.27 2.05 -11.13
C ALA A 59 11.84 1.48 -11.14
N ALA A 60 10.98 1.97 -12.03
CA ALA A 60 9.61 1.48 -12.15
C ALA A 60 9.56 0.02 -12.62
N VAL A 61 10.38 -0.33 -13.62
CA VAL A 61 10.46 -1.71 -14.11
C VAL A 61 11.01 -2.65 -13.05
N LYS A 62 12.03 -2.21 -12.30
CA LYS A 62 12.56 -2.99 -11.18
C LYS A 62 11.49 -3.27 -10.14
N PHE A 63 10.73 -2.25 -9.75
CA PHE A 63 9.62 -2.44 -8.81
C PHE A 63 8.58 -3.43 -9.36
N ALA A 64 8.22 -3.33 -10.63
CA ALA A 64 7.25 -4.23 -11.26
C ALA A 64 7.70 -5.69 -11.18
N HIS A 65 9.00 -5.95 -11.26
CA HIS A 65 9.55 -7.29 -11.06
C HIS A 65 9.51 -7.70 -9.60
N ASP A 66 9.97 -6.82 -8.70
CA ASP A 66 10.11 -7.14 -7.29
C ASP A 66 8.75 -7.42 -6.63
N CYS A 67 7.69 -6.73 -7.04
CA CYS A 67 6.37 -6.90 -6.45
C CYS A 67 5.70 -8.23 -6.76
N ARG A 68 6.24 -9.02 -7.67
CA ARG A 68 5.74 -10.38 -7.96
C ARG A 68 5.85 -11.31 -6.77
N ALA A 69 6.70 -10.99 -5.80
CA ALA A 69 6.83 -11.75 -4.57
C ALA A 69 5.67 -11.54 -3.60
N PHE A 70 4.84 -10.52 -3.82
CA PHE A 70 3.70 -10.20 -2.96
C PHE A 70 2.45 -10.99 -3.35
N ASP A 71 1.55 -11.14 -2.39
CA ASP A 71 0.19 -11.61 -2.67
C ASP A 71 -0.60 -10.42 -3.22
N ILE A 72 -0.93 -10.47 -4.49
CA ILE A 72 -1.62 -9.36 -5.17
C ILE A 72 -3.09 -9.73 -5.33
N GLU A 73 -3.95 -8.97 -4.67
CA GLU A 73 -5.39 -9.04 -4.89
C GLU A 73 -5.74 -8.21 -6.13
N TRP A 74 -6.21 -8.84 -7.17
CA TRP A 74 -6.67 -8.13 -8.37
C TRP A 74 -8.07 -7.62 -8.13
N VAL A 75 -8.21 -6.29 -8.15
CA VAL A 75 -9.48 -5.60 -7.84
C VAL A 75 -10.50 -5.92 -8.91
N ASP A 76 -11.61 -6.54 -8.51
CA ASP A 76 -12.71 -6.84 -9.42
C ASP A 76 -13.67 -5.65 -9.55
N GLU A 77 -14.59 -5.75 -10.51
CA GLU A 77 -15.55 -4.69 -10.77
C GLU A 77 -16.42 -4.38 -9.54
N ALA A 78 -16.84 -5.41 -8.80
CA ALA A 78 -17.68 -5.24 -7.62
C ALA A 78 -16.94 -4.44 -6.53
N THR A 79 -15.67 -4.73 -6.28
CA THR A 79 -14.85 -3.99 -5.32
C THR A 79 -14.64 -2.55 -5.78
N HIS A 80 -14.36 -2.36 -7.06
CA HIS A 80 -14.21 -1.04 -7.68
C HIS A 80 -15.47 -0.18 -7.45
N GLU A 81 -16.64 -0.72 -7.76
CA GLU A 81 -17.91 -0.02 -7.61
C GLU A 81 -18.23 0.29 -6.14
N GLU A 82 -17.94 -0.64 -5.22
CA GLU A 82 -18.14 -0.41 -3.80
C GLU A 82 -17.20 0.71 -3.29
N ALA A 83 -15.97 0.75 -3.77
CA ALA A 83 -15.01 1.80 -3.40
C ALA A 83 -15.49 3.17 -3.89
N ILE A 84 -16.11 3.26 -5.07
CA ILE A 84 -16.72 4.49 -5.56
C ILE A 84 -17.83 4.96 -4.61
N ARG A 85 -18.72 4.04 -4.20
CA ARG A 85 -19.80 4.38 -3.27
C ARG A 85 -19.25 4.89 -1.94
N ARG A 86 -18.19 4.28 -1.43
CA ARG A 86 -17.54 4.71 -0.18
C ARG A 86 -16.92 6.10 -0.35
N LEU A 87 -16.23 6.31 -1.47
CA LEU A 87 -15.59 7.60 -1.76
C LEU A 87 -16.62 8.73 -1.80
N ALA A 88 -17.80 8.46 -2.36
CA ALA A 88 -18.88 9.46 -2.45
C ALA A 88 -19.44 9.87 -1.09
N ARG A 89 -19.24 9.05 -0.05
CA ARG A 89 -19.76 9.31 1.31
C ARG A 89 -18.74 9.95 2.23
N VAL A 90 -17.44 9.94 1.89
CA VAL A 90 -16.43 10.50 2.81
C VAL A 90 -16.38 12.02 2.71
N ALA A 91 -16.17 12.65 3.86
CA ALA A 91 -16.02 14.10 3.93
C ALA A 91 -14.58 14.56 3.80
N LYS A 92 -13.61 13.65 3.99
CA LYS A 92 -12.19 13.98 4.01
C LYS A 92 -11.57 13.87 2.62
N ARG A 93 -10.96 14.94 2.15
CA ARG A 93 -10.33 15.00 0.82
C ARG A 93 -9.06 14.14 0.73
N GLN A 94 -8.39 13.89 1.87
CA GLN A 94 -7.14 13.14 1.93
C GLN A 94 -7.34 11.64 1.69
N VAL A 95 -8.53 11.13 1.96
CA VAL A 95 -8.82 9.70 1.76
C VAL A 95 -9.14 9.48 0.30
N SER A 96 -8.19 8.91 -0.43
CA SER A 96 -8.29 8.74 -1.87
C SER A 96 -9.16 7.53 -2.25
N PHE A 97 -9.48 7.44 -3.54
CA PHE A 97 -10.13 6.26 -4.08
C PHE A 97 -9.30 4.99 -3.84
N VAL A 98 -7.99 5.07 -4.04
CA VAL A 98 -7.09 3.93 -3.80
C VAL A 98 -7.14 3.51 -2.33
N ASP A 99 -7.20 4.46 -1.40
CA ASP A 99 -7.36 4.16 0.03
C ASP A 99 -8.65 3.39 0.29
N GLN A 100 -9.77 3.79 -0.32
CA GLN A 100 -11.04 3.07 -0.16
C GLN A 100 -10.95 1.64 -0.66
N VAL A 101 -10.27 1.41 -1.79
CA VAL A 101 -10.02 0.07 -2.29
C VAL A 101 -9.17 -0.73 -1.29
N SER A 102 -8.13 -0.12 -0.75
CA SER A 102 -7.24 -0.76 0.24
C SER A 102 -8.02 -1.20 1.48
N PHE A 103 -8.89 -0.35 2.01
CA PHE A 103 -9.72 -0.69 3.16
C PHE A 103 -10.64 -1.87 2.89
N LEU A 104 -11.26 -1.91 1.71
CA LEU A 104 -12.14 -3.02 1.32
C LEU A 104 -11.36 -4.32 1.17
N VAL A 105 -10.21 -4.28 0.53
CA VAL A 105 -9.35 -5.47 0.35
C VAL A 105 -8.90 -6.01 1.71
N MET A 106 -8.44 -5.13 2.61
CA MET A 106 -8.01 -5.54 3.94
C MET A 106 -9.15 -6.20 4.73
N ARG A 107 -10.35 -5.63 4.70
CA ARG A 107 -11.50 -6.21 5.39
C ARG A 107 -11.89 -7.56 4.81
N ARG A 108 -11.92 -7.68 3.50
CA ARG A 108 -12.28 -8.93 2.82
C ARG A 108 -11.29 -10.05 3.15
N ARG A 109 -10.01 -9.71 3.23
CA ARG A 109 -8.94 -10.68 3.52
C ARG A 109 -8.69 -10.84 5.01
N ALA A 110 -9.44 -10.15 5.88
CA ALA A 110 -9.27 -10.15 7.33
C ALA A 110 -7.85 -9.76 7.76
N VAL A 111 -7.24 -8.84 7.03
CA VAL A 111 -5.92 -8.28 7.33
C VAL A 111 -6.13 -7.01 8.16
N ARG A 112 -5.49 -6.94 9.32
CA ARG A 112 -5.71 -5.85 10.28
C ARG A 112 -4.56 -4.86 10.35
N ASN A 113 -3.38 -5.24 9.88
CA ASN A 113 -2.18 -4.43 9.98
C ASN A 113 -1.71 -3.99 8.61
N ALA A 114 -1.27 -2.73 8.53
CA ALA A 114 -0.73 -2.16 7.30
C ALA A 114 0.65 -1.58 7.53
N LEU A 115 1.53 -1.74 6.56
CA LEU A 115 2.75 -0.96 6.46
C LEU A 115 2.43 0.26 5.59
N ALA A 116 2.20 1.38 6.25
CA ALA A 116 1.75 2.64 5.65
C ALA A 116 2.22 3.79 6.53
N PHE A 117 2.28 4.98 5.94
CA PHE A 117 2.59 6.21 6.68
C PHE A 117 1.38 7.15 6.75
N ASP A 118 0.26 6.71 6.23
CA ASP A 118 -0.98 7.49 6.19
C ASP A 118 -1.81 7.19 7.45
N PRO A 119 -2.13 8.20 8.28
CA PRO A 119 -2.91 8.00 9.50
C PRO A 119 -4.37 7.59 9.22
N ASP A 120 -4.85 7.71 7.99
CA ASP A 120 -6.22 7.33 7.64
C ASP A 120 -6.48 5.83 7.84
N PHE A 121 -5.45 4.97 7.79
CA PHE A 121 -5.61 3.55 8.11
C PHE A 121 -6.04 3.35 9.57
N GLU A 122 -5.44 4.10 10.51
CA GLU A 122 -5.85 4.02 11.92
C GLU A 122 -7.27 4.56 12.12
N ALA A 123 -7.61 5.63 11.44
CA ALA A 123 -8.96 6.21 11.52
C ALA A 123 -10.03 5.23 11.01
N GLU A 124 -9.68 4.34 10.08
CA GLU A 124 -10.56 3.29 9.56
C GLU A 124 -10.63 2.04 10.44
N GLY A 125 -9.85 1.99 11.52
CA GLY A 125 -9.86 0.87 12.47
C GLY A 125 -8.76 -0.16 12.26
N PHE A 126 -7.83 0.09 11.35
CA PHE A 126 -6.66 -0.78 11.16
C PHE A 126 -5.51 -0.35 12.06
N GLN A 127 -4.52 -1.21 12.17
CA GLN A 127 -3.31 -0.91 12.92
C GLN A 127 -2.15 -0.67 11.94
N LEU A 128 -1.31 0.30 12.24
CA LEU A 128 -0.06 0.48 11.50
C LEU A 128 1.01 -0.42 12.08
N PHE A 129 1.71 -1.13 11.19
CA PHE A 129 2.83 -1.97 11.60
C PHE A 129 4.00 -1.07 12.03
N ARG A 130 4.49 -1.27 13.25
CA ARG A 130 5.53 -0.41 13.84
C ARG A 130 6.91 -1.07 13.93
N GLY A 131 7.05 -2.26 13.43
CA GLY A 131 8.28 -3.04 13.49
C GLY A 131 8.14 -4.25 14.42
N ALA A 132 9.21 -5.00 14.54
CA ALA A 132 9.26 -6.19 15.40
C ALA A 132 9.23 -5.82 16.88
#